data_1eb6b54a92c5033c5013be0990a14863
#
_entry.id   1eb6b54a92c5033c5013be0990a14863
#
_cell.length_a   1.000
_cell.length_b   1.000
_cell.length_c   1.000
_cell.angle_alpha   90.00
_cell.angle_beta   90.00
_cell.angle_gamma   90.00
#
_symmetry.space_group_name_H-M   'P 1'
#
loop_
_entity.id
_entity.type
_entity.pdbx_description
1 polymer ?
#
loop_
_entity_poly.entity_id
_entity_poly.type
_entity_poly.pdbx_seq_one_letter_code
_entity_poly.pdbx_strand_id
1 'polypeptide(L)'
;MIISTKKGTPKEELEKIVDRFERQGLDVTLITGKDYNVFGLVGDTTKIDERDVLANPWIDNVTRVSAPYKRANRLFHPADSVIDCGGVKIGGKEKIAVMAGPCSIESEEQALRIAQGVKAGGATLCRGGAYKPRTSPYSFQGLETEGILDMVKAREATGMPIVSELMSEERIPEFEEYVDVVQIGARNMQNFQLLKAVGKMHKPVLLKRGLCNTIEEWIMSAEYIMAGGNEQVILCERGIRTFEKYTRNTLDLSAVPIIHEKTHLPVIVDPSHATGKANLVEPMMIAAVAAGADGLEVEVHYDPRHAWSDGAQCLTPDAFAQAMAKCRQVAWAIGRDM
;
A
#
# COMPACT_ATOMS: atom_id res chain seq x y z
N MET A 1 17.63 15.93 6.92
CA MET A 1 18.47 16.75 6.02
C MET A 1 18.89 15.86 4.85
N ILE A 2 18.96 16.40 3.66
CA ILE A 2 19.44 15.70 2.45
C ILE A 2 20.70 16.37 1.97
N ILE A 3 21.70 15.56 1.62
CA ILE A 3 22.97 16.01 1.07
C ILE A 3 23.16 15.30 -0.27
N SER A 4 23.36 16.04 -1.36
CA SER A 4 23.74 15.47 -2.66
C SER A 4 25.23 15.69 -2.92
N THR A 5 25.86 14.70 -3.58
CA THR A 5 27.29 14.79 -3.93
C THR A 5 27.45 15.14 -5.40
N LYS A 6 28.63 15.64 -5.75
CA LYS A 6 29.01 15.84 -7.15
C LYS A 6 29.18 14.52 -7.88
N LYS A 7 29.05 14.56 -9.19
CA LYS A 7 29.28 13.40 -10.06
C LYS A 7 30.73 12.90 -9.91
N GLY A 8 30.87 11.58 -9.75
CA GLY A 8 32.18 10.94 -9.65
C GLY A 8 32.83 11.02 -8.27
N THR A 9 32.08 11.34 -7.20
CA THR A 9 32.60 11.30 -5.82
C THR A 9 33.18 9.92 -5.50
N PRO A 10 34.44 9.80 -5.06
CA PRO A 10 35.09 8.54 -4.73
C PRO A 10 34.38 7.81 -3.58
N LYS A 11 34.37 6.47 -3.61
CA LYS A 11 33.73 5.65 -2.58
C LYS A 11 34.25 5.95 -1.18
N GLU A 12 35.56 6.15 -1.03
CA GLU A 12 36.20 6.52 0.25
C GLU A 12 35.66 7.82 0.83
N GLU A 13 35.32 8.80 -0.03
CA GLU A 13 34.74 10.06 0.42
C GLU A 13 33.28 9.89 0.84
N LEU A 14 32.53 9.01 0.16
CA LEU A 14 31.17 8.66 0.58
C LEU A 14 31.17 8.01 1.96
N GLU A 15 32.09 7.08 2.22
CA GLU A 15 32.26 6.41 3.53
C GLU A 15 32.62 7.42 4.63
N LYS A 16 33.54 8.37 4.36
CA LYS A 16 33.87 9.43 5.31
C LYS A 16 32.69 10.33 5.66
N ILE A 17 31.82 10.62 4.70
CA ILE A 17 30.62 11.42 4.93
C ILE A 17 29.65 10.64 5.83
N VAL A 18 29.43 9.35 5.58
CA VAL A 18 28.62 8.48 6.45
C VAL A 18 29.17 8.48 7.87
N ASP A 19 30.43 8.11 8.05
CA ASP A 19 31.11 8.06 9.36
C ASP A 19 31.01 9.38 10.12
N ARG A 20 31.13 10.50 9.44
CA ARG A 20 31.02 11.83 10.05
C ARG A 20 29.69 12.03 10.74
N PHE A 21 28.60 11.70 10.06
CA PHE A 21 27.24 11.97 10.57
C PHE A 21 26.74 10.88 11.53
N GLU A 22 27.16 9.64 11.35
CA GLU A 22 26.87 8.55 12.31
C GLU A 22 27.53 8.81 13.68
N ARG A 23 28.77 9.33 13.69
CA ARG A 23 29.44 9.78 14.94
C ARG A 23 28.73 10.94 15.63
N GLN A 24 27.90 11.70 14.91
CA GLN A 24 27.06 12.74 15.50
C GLN A 24 25.70 12.21 15.98
N GLY A 25 25.49 10.87 15.93
CA GLY A 25 24.28 10.23 16.40
C GLY A 25 23.10 10.30 15.40
N LEU A 26 23.40 10.50 14.12
CA LEU A 26 22.41 10.51 13.07
C LEU A 26 22.35 9.15 12.36
N ASP A 27 21.16 8.75 11.98
CA ASP A 27 20.96 7.62 11.06
C ASP A 27 21.19 8.11 9.62
N VAL A 28 22.10 7.44 8.89
CA VAL A 28 22.53 7.87 7.56
C VAL A 28 22.12 6.84 6.52
N THR A 29 21.27 7.22 5.58
CA THR A 29 20.91 6.40 4.42
C THR A 29 21.65 6.92 3.18
N LEU A 30 22.53 6.08 2.60
CA LEU A 30 23.21 6.39 1.34
C LEU A 30 22.45 5.75 0.16
N ILE A 31 22.04 6.57 -0.78
CA ILE A 31 21.41 6.15 -2.04
C ILE A 31 22.38 6.44 -3.18
N THR A 32 22.85 5.40 -3.85
CA THR A 32 23.76 5.51 -4.98
C THR A 32 23.00 5.64 -6.28
N GLY A 33 23.08 6.79 -6.93
CA GLY A 33 22.51 7.05 -8.24
C GLY A 33 23.54 6.90 -9.38
N LYS A 34 23.08 6.97 -10.63
CA LYS A 34 23.97 6.90 -11.81
C LYS A 34 24.89 8.14 -11.94
N ASP A 35 24.40 9.30 -11.56
CA ASP A 35 25.10 10.58 -11.76
C ASP A 35 25.55 11.24 -10.46
N TYR A 36 24.89 10.99 -9.35
CA TYR A 36 25.20 11.56 -8.03
C TYR A 36 24.70 10.63 -6.93
N ASN A 37 25.25 10.79 -5.73
CA ASN A 37 24.78 10.06 -4.53
C ASN A 37 24.02 11.01 -3.63
N VAL A 38 23.07 10.48 -2.90
CA VAL A 38 22.23 11.21 -1.95
C VAL A 38 22.37 10.59 -0.57
N PHE A 39 22.67 11.40 0.43
CA PHE A 39 22.62 11.02 1.84
C PHE A 39 21.35 11.56 2.46
N GLY A 40 20.55 10.68 3.03
CA GLY A 40 19.43 11.02 3.90
C GLY A 40 19.88 10.99 5.36
N LEU A 41 19.90 12.13 6.02
CA LEU A 41 20.23 12.22 7.45
C LEU A 41 18.94 12.27 8.28
N VAL A 42 18.75 11.29 9.15
CA VAL A 42 17.60 11.17 10.05
C VAL A 42 18.06 11.33 11.49
N GLY A 43 17.39 12.17 12.28
CA GLY A 43 17.73 12.51 13.64
C GLY A 43 17.71 14.03 13.87
N ASP A 44 18.33 14.48 14.96
CA ASP A 44 18.42 15.93 15.28
C ASP A 44 19.48 16.63 14.41
N THR A 45 19.07 17.08 13.23
CA THR A 45 19.91 17.81 12.29
C THR A 45 19.96 19.31 12.58
N THR A 46 19.36 19.82 13.66
CA THR A 46 19.32 21.26 13.99
C THR A 46 20.71 21.81 14.33
N LYS A 47 21.59 20.94 14.83
CA LYS A 47 22.97 21.28 15.21
C LYS A 47 23.96 21.30 14.03
N ILE A 48 23.53 20.87 12.84
CA ILE A 48 24.40 20.86 11.65
C ILE A 48 24.36 22.23 10.97
N ASP A 49 25.51 22.84 10.83
CA ASP A 49 25.65 24.03 9.98
C ASP A 49 25.80 23.61 8.51
N GLU A 50 24.88 24.05 7.66
CA GLU A 50 24.88 23.73 6.23
C GLU A 50 26.15 24.22 5.54
N ARG A 51 26.73 25.33 6.01
CA ARG A 51 27.99 25.91 5.46
C ARG A 51 29.16 24.96 5.71
N ASP A 52 29.21 24.33 6.89
CA ASP A 52 30.27 23.36 7.21
C ASP A 52 30.15 22.09 6.38
N VAL A 53 28.92 21.73 6.01
CA VAL A 53 28.65 20.58 5.13
C VAL A 53 29.05 20.93 3.69
N LEU A 54 28.62 22.08 3.20
CA LEU A 54 28.95 22.59 1.85
C LEU A 54 30.44 22.90 1.66
N ALA A 55 31.19 23.08 2.74
CA ALA A 55 32.65 23.25 2.67
C ALA A 55 33.39 22.01 2.17
N ASN A 56 32.76 20.83 2.21
CA ASN A 56 33.33 19.63 1.61
C ASN A 56 33.27 19.72 0.08
N PRO A 57 34.39 19.61 -0.63
CA PRO A 57 34.49 19.83 -2.09
C PRO A 57 33.68 18.82 -2.91
N TRP A 58 33.32 17.67 -2.32
CA TRP A 58 32.54 16.63 -2.95
C TRP A 58 31.01 16.76 -2.76
N ILE A 59 30.59 17.69 -1.90
CA ILE A 59 29.15 17.97 -1.72
C ILE A 59 28.72 19.03 -2.73
N ASP A 60 27.58 18.76 -3.37
CA ASP A 60 26.98 19.64 -4.37
C ASP A 60 25.89 20.52 -3.73
N ASN A 61 25.00 19.90 -2.94
CA ASN A 61 23.88 20.61 -2.32
C ASN A 61 23.49 20.02 -0.97
N VAL A 62 22.92 20.88 -0.11
CA VAL A 62 22.34 20.52 1.18
C VAL A 62 20.92 21.08 1.25
N THR A 63 19.95 20.23 1.55
CA THR A 63 18.54 20.61 1.64
C THR A 63 17.94 20.19 2.99
N ARG A 64 17.40 21.13 3.74
CA ARG A 64 16.58 20.80 4.92
C ARG A 64 15.20 20.35 4.49
N VAL A 65 14.83 19.14 4.89
CA VAL A 65 13.50 18.60 4.63
C VAL A 65 12.61 18.95 5.82
N SER A 66 11.61 19.76 5.57
CA SER A 66 10.62 20.18 6.59
C SER A 66 9.53 19.14 6.81
N ALA A 67 9.30 18.22 5.83
CA ALA A 67 8.28 17.17 5.98
C ALA A 67 8.58 16.30 7.21
N PRO A 68 7.53 15.94 8.01
CA PRO A 68 7.70 15.16 9.24
C PRO A 68 8.10 13.69 8.98
N TYR A 69 7.81 13.15 7.78
CA TYR A 69 8.20 11.81 7.34
C TYR A 69 9.52 11.84 6.56
N LYS A 70 10.36 10.82 6.73
CA LYS A 70 11.70 10.73 6.15
C LYS A 70 11.85 9.50 5.25
N ARG A 71 11.59 8.29 5.78
CA ARG A 71 11.73 7.03 5.03
C ARG A 71 10.78 6.98 3.84
N ALA A 72 9.52 7.36 4.01
CA ALA A 72 8.54 7.42 2.93
C ALA A 72 8.76 8.58 1.94
N ASN A 73 9.62 9.55 2.26
CA ASN A 73 9.75 10.78 1.49
C ASN A 73 10.53 10.57 0.18
N ARG A 74 9.96 10.98 -0.94
CA ARG A 74 10.56 10.92 -2.28
C ARG A 74 11.96 11.57 -2.34
N LEU A 75 12.20 12.62 -1.57
CA LEU A 75 13.50 13.28 -1.55
C LEU A 75 14.60 12.41 -0.92
N PHE A 76 14.25 11.52 0.03
CA PHE A 76 15.19 10.57 0.61
C PHE A 76 15.32 9.28 -0.23
N HIS A 77 14.31 8.94 -1.01
CA HIS A 77 14.30 7.78 -1.89
C HIS A 77 13.73 8.19 -3.26
N PRO A 78 14.56 8.73 -4.18
CA PRO A 78 14.10 9.29 -5.46
C PRO A 78 13.48 8.28 -6.43
N ALA A 79 13.93 7.01 -6.39
CA ALA A 79 13.37 5.94 -7.21
C ALA A 79 12.05 5.43 -6.64
N ASP A 80 11.13 4.99 -7.52
CA ASP A 80 9.90 4.33 -7.06
C ASP A 80 10.22 3.00 -6.38
N SER A 81 9.51 2.71 -5.30
CA SER A 81 9.54 1.38 -4.70
C SER A 81 8.71 0.39 -5.52
N VAL A 82 9.24 -0.81 -5.64
CA VAL A 82 8.54 -1.95 -6.22
C VAL A 82 8.44 -3.04 -5.15
N ILE A 83 7.22 -3.35 -4.74
CA ILE A 83 6.93 -4.29 -3.65
C ILE A 83 6.55 -5.65 -4.25
N ASP A 84 7.25 -6.70 -3.83
CA ASP A 84 6.95 -8.08 -4.22
C ASP A 84 5.90 -8.70 -3.30
N CYS A 85 4.75 -8.99 -3.85
CA CYS A 85 3.59 -9.56 -3.16
C CYS A 85 3.43 -11.04 -3.54
N GLY A 86 4.36 -11.89 -3.15
CA GLY A 86 4.32 -13.33 -3.49
C GLY A 86 4.50 -13.60 -4.99
N GLY A 87 5.40 -12.87 -5.64
CA GLY A 87 5.70 -12.95 -7.08
C GLY A 87 4.93 -11.93 -7.94
N VAL A 88 3.97 -11.20 -7.36
CA VAL A 88 3.29 -10.07 -8.03
C VAL A 88 3.94 -8.77 -7.58
N LYS A 89 4.54 -8.03 -8.51
CA LYS A 89 5.21 -6.77 -8.23
C LYS A 89 4.24 -5.59 -8.36
N ILE A 90 4.28 -4.68 -7.39
CA ILE A 90 3.41 -3.49 -7.33
C ILE A 90 4.27 -2.24 -7.19
N GLY A 91 4.05 -1.25 -8.04
CA GLY A 91 4.73 0.05 -8.04
C GLY A 91 5.68 0.26 -9.21
N GLY A 92 6.22 1.45 -9.33
CA GLY A 92 7.11 1.82 -10.41
C GLY A 92 6.46 1.72 -11.80
N LYS A 93 7.13 0.98 -12.70
CA LYS A 93 6.63 0.72 -14.06
C LYS A 93 6.05 -0.68 -14.24
N GLU A 94 5.88 -1.42 -13.13
CA GLU A 94 5.28 -2.75 -13.18
C GLU A 94 3.81 -2.67 -13.66
N LYS A 95 3.24 -3.82 -14.02
CA LYS A 95 1.84 -3.93 -14.41
C LYS A 95 0.93 -3.47 -13.26
N ILE A 96 -0.18 -2.85 -13.61
CA ILE A 96 -1.20 -2.48 -12.62
C ILE A 96 -1.76 -3.76 -12.00
N ALA A 97 -1.52 -3.95 -10.70
CA ALA A 97 -1.97 -5.14 -9.99
C ALA A 97 -3.45 -5.05 -9.58
N VAL A 98 -4.13 -6.18 -9.52
CA VAL A 98 -5.54 -6.21 -9.09
C VAL A 98 -5.75 -7.24 -7.99
N MET A 99 -6.12 -6.75 -6.81
CA MET A 99 -6.55 -7.53 -5.66
C MET A 99 -8.07 -7.67 -5.71
N ALA A 100 -8.59 -8.86 -5.98
CA ALA A 100 -10.04 -9.06 -6.04
C ALA A 100 -10.47 -10.28 -5.23
N GLY A 101 -11.68 -10.21 -4.66
CA GLY A 101 -12.24 -11.28 -3.83
C GLY A 101 -13.35 -10.79 -2.92
N PRO A 102 -13.88 -11.65 -2.04
CA PRO A 102 -15.06 -11.31 -1.23
C PRO A 102 -14.69 -10.34 -0.09
N CYS A 103 -15.68 -9.62 0.41
CA CYS A 103 -15.51 -8.85 1.65
C CYS A 103 -15.15 -9.76 2.82
N SER A 104 -15.95 -10.81 3.05
CA SER A 104 -15.72 -11.83 4.08
C SER A 104 -15.51 -13.19 3.45
N ILE A 105 -14.64 -13.98 4.05
CA ILE A 105 -14.61 -15.42 3.80
C ILE A 105 -15.75 -16.05 4.60
N GLU A 106 -16.60 -16.82 3.92
CA GLU A 106 -17.84 -17.37 4.46
C GLU A 106 -17.81 -18.92 4.48
N SER A 107 -17.05 -19.52 3.59
CA SER A 107 -16.76 -20.96 3.51
C SER A 107 -15.62 -21.22 2.53
N GLU A 108 -15.06 -22.44 2.57
CA GLU A 108 -14.08 -22.92 1.59
C GLU A 108 -14.65 -22.86 0.16
N GLU A 109 -15.88 -23.34 -0.04
CA GLU A 109 -16.54 -23.34 -1.36
C GLU A 109 -16.67 -21.91 -1.91
N GLN A 110 -17.11 -20.97 -1.08
CA GLN A 110 -17.22 -19.56 -1.47
C GLN A 110 -15.85 -18.97 -1.84
N ALA A 111 -14.84 -19.20 -1.03
CA ALA A 111 -13.49 -18.71 -1.26
C ALA A 111 -12.90 -19.23 -2.59
N LEU A 112 -12.98 -20.54 -2.82
CA LEU A 112 -12.51 -21.21 -4.04
C LEU A 112 -13.23 -20.69 -5.28
N ARG A 113 -14.56 -20.67 -5.25
CA ARG A 113 -15.39 -20.24 -6.37
C ARG A 113 -15.13 -18.80 -6.78
N ILE A 114 -15.01 -17.90 -5.80
CA ILE A 114 -14.71 -16.49 -6.07
C ILE A 114 -13.28 -16.34 -6.59
N ALA A 115 -12.29 -16.98 -5.96
CA ALA A 115 -10.90 -16.90 -6.39
C ALA A 115 -10.73 -17.37 -7.85
N GLN A 116 -11.37 -18.46 -8.25
CA GLN A 116 -11.37 -18.93 -9.64
C GLN A 116 -12.01 -17.90 -10.59
N GLY A 117 -13.15 -17.33 -10.20
CA GLY A 117 -13.86 -16.34 -11.00
C GLY A 117 -13.06 -15.05 -11.20
N VAL A 118 -12.46 -14.51 -10.14
CA VAL A 118 -11.63 -13.27 -10.25
C VAL A 118 -10.32 -13.52 -10.98
N LYS A 119 -9.70 -14.70 -10.83
CA LYS A 119 -8.54 -15.08 -11.63
C LYS A 119 -8.86 -15.11 -13.13
N ALA A 120 -9.97 -15.74 -13.50
CA ALA A 120 -10.44 -15.76 -14.90
C ALA A 120 -10.72 -14.35 -15.42
N GLY A 121 -11.19 -13.42 -14.58
CA GLY A 121 -11.39 -12.01 -14.89
C GLY A 121 -10.07 -11.20 -15.00
N GLY A 122 -8.96 -11.76 -14.53
CA GLY A 122 -7.63 -11.14 -14.61
C GLY A 122 -7.13 -10.50 -13.31
N ALA A 123 -7.68 -10.87 -12.15
CA ALA A 123 -7.07 -10.53 -10.87
C ALA A 123 -5.70 -11.21 -10.72
N THR A 124 -4.79 -10.50 -10.05
CA THR A 124 -3.42 -10.97 -9.79
C THR A 124 -3.22 -11.44 -8.34
N LEU A 125 -4.02 -10.93 -7.40
CA LEU A 125 -4.05 -11.35 -6.00
C LEU A 125 -5.50 -11.61 -5.57
N CYS A 126 -5.68 -12.55 -4.62
CA CYS A 126 -6.96 -12.84 -4.00
C CYS A 126 -7.06 -12.11 -2.65
N ARG A 127 -8.04 -11.23 -2.48
CA ARG A 127 -8.31 -10.57 -1.20
C ARG A 127 -9.51 -11.19 -0.50
N GLY A 128 -9.49 -11.21 0.82
CA GLY A 128 -10.61 -11.66 1.63
C GLY A 128 -10.41 -11.34 3.10
N GLY A 129 -11.50 -11.04 3.81
CA GLY A 129 -11.48 -10.80 5.25
C GLY A 129 -11.85 -12.06 6.04
N ALA A 130 -10.88 -12.72 6.65
CA ALA A 130 -11.11 -13.83 7.58
C ALA A 130 -11.51 -13.30 8.97
N TYR A 131 -10.98 -12.17 9.37
CA TYR A 131 -11.34 -11.39 10.56
C TYR A 131 -12.10 -10.13 10.15
N LYS A 132 -13.16 -9.77 10.88
CA LYS A 132 -14.02 -8.64 10.49
C LYS A 132 -14.17 -7.60 11.61
N PRO A 133 -13.71 -6.34 11.38
CA PRO A 133 -13.96 -5.24 12.31
C PRO A 133 -15.42 -4.79 12.19
N ARG A 134 -16.24 -5.07 13.21
CA ARG A 134 -17.65 -4.73 13.20
C ARG A 134 -17.98 -3.66 14.23
N THR A 135 -18.86 -2.73 13.82
CA THR A 135 -19.42 -1.74 14.76
C THR A 135 -20.39 -2.38 15.74
N SER A 136 -21.12 -3.43 15.30
CA SER A 136 -22.02 -4.20 16.16
C SER A 136 -21.37 -5.54 16.56
N PRO A 137 -21.34 -5.87 17.87
CA PRO A 137 -20.82 -7.15 18.33
C PRO A 137 -21.70 -8.35 17.91
N TYR A 138 -22.93 -8.09 17.45
CA TYR A 138 -23.86 -9.13 16.99
C TYR A 138 -23.72 -9.44 15.50
N SER A 139 -22.92 -8.68 14.76
CA SER A 139 -22.64 -8.97 13.36
C SER A 139 -21.63 -10.10 13.22
N PHE A 140 -21.58 -10.73 12.06
CA PHE A 140 -20.60 -11.77 11.72
C PHE A 140 -19.17 -11.24 11.92
N GLN A 141 -18.37 -11.90 12.77
CA GLN A 141 -17.03 -11.47 13.16
C GLN A 141 -15.91 -12.02 12.27
N GLY A 142 -16.25 -12.90 11.31
CA GLY A 142 -15.31 -13.66 10.49
C GLY A 142 -15.20 -15.12 10.92
N LEU A 143 -14.60 -15.95 10.05
CA LEU A 143 -14.28 -17.35 10.36
C LEU A 143 -12.92 -17.48 11.05
N GLU A 144 -12.21 -16.36 11.26
CA GLU A 144 -10.92 -16.31 11.91
C GLU A 144 -9.87 -17.21 11.23
N THR A 145 -9.16 -18.06 11.99
CA THR A 145 -8.15 -18.99 11.47
C THR A 145 -8.69 -19.92 10.39
N GLU A 146 -9.93 -20.41 10.52
CA GLU A 146 -10.57 -21.22 9.48
C GLU A 146 -10.65 -20.46 8.15
N GLY A 147 -11.08 -19.20 8.20
CA GLY A 147 -11.12 -18.34 7.01
C GLY A 147 -9.76 -18.08 6.38
N ILE A 148 -8.68 -17.96 7.16
CA ILE A 148 -7.32 -17.88 6.64
C ILE A 148 -6.93 -19.18 5.91
N LEU A 149 -7.24 -20.34 6.48
CA LEU A 149 -6.95 -21.64 5.87
C LEU A 149 -7.76 -21.86 4.57
N ASP A 150 -9.01 -21.38 4.51
CA ASP A 150 -9.81 -21.41 3.27
C ASP A 150 -9.19 -20.50 2.18
N MET A 151 -8.63 -19.36 2.55
CA MET A 151 -7.85 -18.53 1.61
C MET A 151 -6.57 -19.23 1.13
N VAL A 152 -5.89 -19.99 2.00
CA VAL A 152 -4.72 -20.79 1.61
C VAL A 152 -5.09 -21.81 0.55
N LYS A 153 -6.22 -22.55 0.72
CA LYS A 153 -6.73 -23.47 -0.30
C LYS A 153 -7.06 -22.76 -1.63
N ALA A 154 -7.64 -21.56 -1.54
CA ALA A 154 -7.91 -20.74 -2.72
C ALA A 154 -6.60 -20.31 -3.42
N ARG A 155 -5.56 -19.97 -2.69
CA ARG A 155 -4.20 -19.73 -3.23
C ARG A 155 -3.64 -20.95 -3.92
N GLU A 156 -3.69 -22.12 -3.29
CA GLU A 156 -3.19 -23.38 -3.87
C GLU A 156 -3.92 -23.75 -5.17
N ALA A 157 -5.23 -23.55 -5.22
CA ALA A 157 -6.04 -23.82 -6.41
C ALA A 157 -5.82 -22.82 -7.56
N THR A 158 -5.47 -21.58 -7.23
CA THR A 158 -5.39 -20.51 -8.23
C THR A 158 -3.94 -20.01 -8.49
N GLY A 159 -3.03 -20.23 -7.58
CA GLY A 159 -1.68 -19.66 -7.61
C GLY A 159 -1.64 -18.14 -7.34
N MET A 160 -2.76 -17.52 -6.93
CA MET A 160 -2.78 -16.09 -6.58
C MET A 160 -2.36 -15.90 -5.12
N PRO A 161 -1.40 -15.00 -4.83
CA PRO A 161 -1.10 -14.59 -3.46
C PRO A 161 -2.33 -14.03 -2.77
N ILE A 162 -2.41 -14.21 -1.43
CA ILE A 162 -3.57 -13.80 -0.63
C ILE A 162 -3.29 -12.54 0.18
N VAL A 163 -4.32 -11.68 0.25
CA VAL A 163 -4.34 -10.44 1.02
C VAL A 163 -5.43 -10.54 2.07
N SER A 164 -5.10 -10.37 3.35
CA SER A 164 -6.07 -10.39 4.43
C SER A 164 -5.79 -9.34 5.49
N GLU A 165 -6.85 -8.90 6.20
CA GLU A 165 -6.77 -7.84 7.20
C GLU A 165 -6.34 -8.37 8.56
N LEU A 166 -5.22 -7.85 9.08
CA LEU A 166 -4.73 -8.10 10.43
C LEU A 166 -5.42 -7.15 11.42
N MET A 167 -6.06 -7.70 12.44
CA MET A 167 -6.83 -6.95 13.43
C MET A 167 -6.09 -6.68 14.73
N SER A 168 -5.16 -7.56 15.13
CA SER A 168 -4.42 -7.46 16.39
C SER A 168 -3.02 -8.08 16.29
N GLU A 169 -2.14 -7.65 17.20
CA GLU A 169 -0.75 -8.13 17.27
C GLU A 169 -0.66 -9.64 17.57
N GLU A 170 -1.63 -10.19 18.30
CA GLU A 170 -1.67 -11.61 18.67
C GLU A 170 -1.75 -12.55 17.46
N ARG A 171 -2.24 -12.05 16.32
CA ARG A 171 -2.39 -12.82 15.09
C ARG A 171 -1.19 -12.71 14.14
N ILE A 172 -0.16 -11.93 14.50
CA ILE A 172 1.04 -11.78 13.68
C ILE A 172 1.68 -13.12 13.31
N PRO A 173 1.88 -14.10 14.21
CA PRO A 173 2.48 -15.39 13.84
C PRO A 173 1.68 -16.14 12.76
N GLU A 174 0.36 -16.12 12.83
CA GLU A 174 -0.53 -16.73 11.84
C GLU A 174 -0.41 -16.03 10.47
N PHE A 175 -0.36 -14.70 10.46
CA PHE A 175 -0.22 -13.92 9.24
C PHE A 175 1.15 -14.06 8.59
N GLU A 176 2.23 -14.15 9.39
CA GLU A 176 3.58 -14.45 8.88
C GLU A 176 3.64 -15.82 8.21
N GLU A 177 2.91 -16.82 8.72
CA GLU A 177 2.90 -18.16 8.19
C GLU A 177 2.05 -18.28 6.91
N TYR A 178 0.84 -17.74 6.93
CA TYR A 178 -0.17 -18.06 5.91
C TYR A 178 -0.45 -16.95 4.90
N VAL A 179 -0.29 -15.67 5.26
CA VAL A 179 -0.72 -14.53 4.44
C VAL A 179 0.45 -13.96 3.64
N ASP A 180 0.23 -13.59 2.38
CA ASP A 180 1.27 -13.04 1.50
C ASP A 180 1.37 -11.51 1.62
N VAL A 181 0.24 -10.82 1.81
CA VAL A 181 0.16 -9.36 2.00
C VAL A 181 -0.75 -9.06 3.18
N VAL A 182 -0.21 -8.38 4.18
CA VAL A 182 -0.93 -8.00 5.40
C VAL A 182 -1.64 -6.68 5.19
N GLN A 183 -2.98 -6.69 5.22
CA GLN A 183 -3.76 -5.46 5.14
C GLN A 183 -3.94 -4.85 6.53
N ILE A 184 -3.68 -3.55 6.66
CA ILE A 184 -4.10 -2.73 7.80
C ILE A 184 -5.31 -1.91 7.38
N GLY A 185 -6.44 -2.22 7.99
CA GLY A 185 -7.72 -1.58 7.67
C GLY A 185 -7.76 -0.10 8.08
N ALA A 186 -8.67 0.65 7.46
CA ALA A 186 -8.81 2.09 7.68
C ALA A 186 -9.04 2.48 9.15
N ARG A 187 -9.70 1.62 9.95
CA ARG A 187 -9.91 1.86 11.40
C ARG A 187 -8.64 1.72 12.22
N ASN A 188 -7.66 0.96 11.73
CA ASN A 188 -6.37 0.69 12.38
C ASN A 188 -5.22 1.53 11.80
N MET A 189 -5.48 2.45 10.85
CA MET A 189 -4.43 3.28 10.25
C MET A 189 -3.64 4.07 11.31
N GLN A 190 -4.28 4.50 12.38
CA GLN A 190 -3.65 5.22 13.50
C GLN A 190 -3.51 4.36 14.76
N ASN A 191 -3.65 3.05 14.67
CA ASN A 191 -3.28 2.13 15.75
C ASN A 191 -1.75 1.95 15.77
N PHE A 192 -1.06 2.95 16.32
CA PHE A 192 0.41 3.02 16.29
C PHE A 192 1.09 1.84 16.98
N GLN A 193 0.46 1.18 17.94
CA GLN A 193 1.00 -0.05 18.53
C GLN A 193 1.01 -1.17 17.50
N LEU A 194 -0.12 -1.41 16.84
CA LEU A 194 -0.21 -2.39 15.75
C LEU A 194 0.76 -2.06 14.61
N LEU A 195 0.90 -0.78 14.21
CA LEU A 195 1.83 -0.37 13.17
C LEU A 195 3.29 -0.67 13.53
N LYS A 196 3.68 -0.45 14.80
CA LYS A 196 5.02 -0.79 15.29
C LYS A 196 5.28 -2.30 15.27
N ALA A 197 4.27 -3.10 15.62
CA ALA A 197 4.37 -4.55 15.57
C ALA A 197 4.49 -5.07 14.12
N VAL A 198 3.65 -4.56 13.22
CA VAL A 198 3.67 -4.85 11.77
C VAL A 198 4.97 -4.37 11.10
N GLY A 199 5.56 -3.28 11.60
CA GLY A 199 6.87 -2.80 11.16
C GLY A 199 8.02 -3.78 11.41
N LYS A 200 7.83 -4.81 12.23
CA LYS A 200 8.82 -5.87 12.47
C LYS A 200 8.57 -7.13 11.63
N MET A 201 7.45 -7.18 10.92
CA MET A 201 7.10 -8.28 10.03
C MET A 201 7.94 -8.25 8.75
N HIS A 202 8.03 -9.42 8.09
CA HIS A 202 8.74 -9.58 6.82
C HIS A 202 7.81 -9.61 5.60
N LYS A 203 6.52 -9.36 5.81
CA LYS A 203 5.48 -9.37 4.77
C LYS A 203 5.18 -7.97 4.25
N PRO A 204 4.85 -7.82 2.96
CA PRO A 204 4.29 -6.59 2.43
C PRO A 204 3.05 -6.14 3.20
N VAL A 205 2.91 -4.84 3.39
CA VAL A 205 1.81 -4.23 4.13
C VAL A 205 0.98 -3.35 3.22
N LEU A 206 -0.30 -3.64 3.09
CA LEU A 206 -1.30 -2.81 2.44
C LEU A 206 -1.95 -1.89 3.48
N LEU A 207 -1.56 -0.62 3.51
CA LEU A 207 -2.04 0.35 4.49
C LEU A 207 -3.21 1.17 3.92
N LYS A 208 -4.42 0.91 4.38
CA LYS A 208 -5.61 1.67 3.98
C LYS A 208 -5.67 3.04 4.64
N ARG A 209 -5.99 4.06 3.85
CA ARG A 209 -6.25 5.42 4.36
C ARG A 209 -7.40 5.41 5.35
N GLY A 210 -7.23 6.09 6.47
CA GLY A 210 -8.27 6.27 7.47
C GLY A 210 -9.43 7.12 6.96
N LEU A 211 -10.58 6.97 7.62
CA LEU A 211 -11.86 7.53 7.16
C LEU A 211 -11.91 9.08 7.11
N CYS A 212 -11.09 9.75 7.91
CA CYS A 212 -11.06 11.22 8.02
C CYS A 212 -9.63 11.77 8.03
N ASN A 213 -8.66 10.97 7.56
CA ASN A 213 -7.25 11.31 7.68
C ASN A 213 -6.75 12.07 6.45
N THR A 214 -5.89 13.05 6.72
CA THR A 214 -5.14 13.77 5.69
C THR A 214 -4.14 12.83 5.00
N ILE A 215 -3.65 13.23 3.83
CA ILE A 215 -2.57 12.51 3.13
C ILE A 215 -1.30 12.46 4.00
N GLU A 216 -0.97 13.56 4.71
CA GLU A 216 0.20 13.59 5.59
C GLU A 216 0.09 12.60 6.74
N GLU A 217 -1.06 12.53 7.43
CA GLU A 217 -1.30 11.53 8.48
C GLU A 217 -1.19 10.10 7.97
N TRP A 218 -1.65 9.85 6.75
CA TRP A 218 -1.55 8.55 6.12
C TRP A 218 -0.10 8.17 5.79
N ILE A 219 0.69 9.12 5.23
CA ILE A 219 2.13 8.93 5.02
C ILE A 219 2.86 8.71 6.35
N MET A 220 2.51 9.47 7.40
CA MET A 220 3.08 9.28 8.74
C MET A 220 2.78 7.90 9.33
N SER A 221 1.62 7.32 9.03
CA SER A 221 1.33 5.94 9.43
C SER A 221 2.19 4.92 8.69
N ALA A 222 2.48 5.14 7.40
CA ALA A 222 3.46 4.35 6.66
C ALA A 222 4.88 4.49 7.25
N GLU A 223 5.26 5.71 7.61
CA GLU A 223 6.54 6.00 8.27
C GLU A 223 6.72 5.19 9.58
N TYR A 224 5.65 4.99 10.37
CA TYR A 224 5.69 4.14 11.58
C TYR A 224 6.06 2.68 11.26
N ILE A 225 5.49 2.13 10.18
CA ILE A 225 5.80 0.76 9.74
C ILE A 225 7.25 0.70 9.26
N MET A 226 7.66 1.63 8.41
CA MET A 226 9.00 1.69 7.84
C MET A 226 10.09 1.93 8.91
N ALA A 227 9.81 2.75 9.92
CA ALA A 227 10.71 2.96 11.05
C ALA A 227 10.92 1.69 11.90
N GLY A 228 9.98 0.75 11.86
CA GLY A 228 10.10 -0.58 12.46
C GLY A 228 11.02 -1.54 11.72
N GLY A 229 11.43 -1.21 10.48
CA GLY A 229 12.29 -2.00 9.60
C GLY A 229 11.60 -2.59 8.38
N ASN A 230 10.27 -2.54 8.29
CA ASN A 230 9.53 -3.04 7.14
C ASN A 230 9.27 -1.92 6.11
N GLU A 231 10.06 -1.89 5.06
CA GLU A 231 9.93 -0.90 3.99
C GLU A 231 8.96 -1.32 2.87
N GLN A 232 8.35 -2.50 2.98
CA GLN A 232 7.45 -3.05 1.98
C GLN A 232 6.00 -2.54 2.20
N VAL A 233 5.78 -1.25 2.04
CA VAL A 233 4.47 -0.61 2.28
C VAL A 233 3.82 -0.20 0.97
N ILE A 234 2.56 -0.56 0.80
CA ILE A 234 1.66 -0.17 -0.29
C ILE A 234 0.55 0.67 0.32
N LEU A 235 0.30 1.85 -0.21
CA LEU A 235 -0.78 2.71 0.22
C LEU A 235 -2.08 2.36 -0.51
N CYS A 236 -3.25 2.43 0.17
CA CYS A 236 -4.54 2.17 -0.45
C CYS A 236 -5.53 3.30 -0.15
N GLU A 237 -5.87 4.09 -1.19
CA GLU A 237 -6.96 5.06 -1.14
C GLU A 237 -8.30 4.31 -1.19
N ARG A 238 -9.21 4.60 -0.27
CA ARG A 238 -10.50 3.90 -0.12
C ARG A 238 -11.68 4.81 0.18
N GLY A 239 -11.52 6.08 -0.07
CA GLY A 239 -12.50 7.11 0.23
C GLY A 239 -12.43 7.64 1.66
N ILE A 240 -12.78 8.89 1.79
CA ILE A 240 -12.85 9.63 3.05
C ILE A 240 -14.28 10.06 3.35
N ARG A 241 -14.62 10.24 4.61
CA ARG A 241 -15.91 10.83 5.03
C ARG A 241 -15.92 12.30 4.69
N THR A 242 -16.96 12.72 4.01
CA THR A 242 -17.26 14.13 3.71
C THR A 242 -18.71 14.44 4.09
N PHE A 243 -19.18 15.61 3.72
CA PHE A 243 -20.59 15.98 3.85
C PHE A 243 -21.50 15.24 2.86
N GLU A 244 -20.94 14.63 1.78
CA GLU A 244 -21.70 13.91 0.77
C GLU A 244 -22.27 12.59 1.32
N LYS A 245 -23.51 12.27 0.96
CA LYS A 245 -24.25 11.10 1.46
C LYS A 245 -24.70 10.13 0.38
N TYR A 246 -24.53 10.48 -0.90
CA TYR A 246 -24.90 9.60 -2.00
C TYR A 246 -23.97 8.40 -2.19
N THR A 247 -22.74 8.50 -1.69
CA THR A 247 -21.79 7.40 -1.60
C THR A 247 -21.43 7.13 -0.14
N ARG A 248 -20.92 5.94 0.15
CA ARG A 248 -20.47 5.58 1.51
C ARG A 248 -19.34 6.49 1.99
N ASN A 249 -18.39 6.78 1.09
CA ASN A 249 -17.29 7.73 1.27
C ASN A 249 -17.04 8.44 -0.06
N THR A 250 -16.37 9.58 -0.02
CA THR A 250 -15.90 10.28 -1.21
C THR A 250 -14.53 9.73 -1.62
N LEU A 251 -14.44 9.16 -2.82
CA LEU A 251 -13.16 8.67 -3.36
C LEU A 251 -12.29 9.86 -3.78
N ASP A 252 -11.11 9.96 -3.18
CA ASP A 252 -10.13 11.01 -3.45
C ASP A 252 -9.07 10.52 -4.45
N LEU A 253 -9.39 10.58 -5.73
CA LEU A 253 -8.44 10.19 -6.77
C LEU A 253 -7.26 11.16 -6.92
N SER A 254 -7.39 12.40 -6.44
CA SER A 254 -6.27 13.35 -6.40
C SER A 254 -5.15 12.90 -5.46
N ALA A 255 -5.46 12.05 -4.49
CA ALA A 255 -4.44 11.44 -3.62
C ALA A 255 -3.41 10.62 -4.40
N VAL A 256 -3.77 10.00 -5.53
CA VAL A 256 -2.86 9.14 -6.31
C VAL A 256 -1.64 9.93 -6.82
N PRO A 257 -1.79 10.99 -7.64
CA PRO A 257 -0.63 11.77 -8.09
C PRO A 257 0.09 12.49 -6.95
N ILE A 258 -0.61 12.89 -5.87
CA ILE A 258 0.01 13.52 -4.71
C ILE A 258 0.93 12.53 -3.97
N ILE A 259 0.50 11.29 -3.78
CA ILE A 259 1.33 10.24 -3.16
C ILE A 259 2.57 9.98 -4.02
N HIS A 260 2.44 9.87 -5.33
CA HIS A 260 3.59 9.72 -6.24
C HIS A 260 4.54 10.92 -6.20
N GLU A 261 4.04 12.15 -6.01
CA GLU A 261 4.89 13.34 -5.84
C GLU A 261 5.65 13.34 -4.51
N LYS A 262 4.97 12.99 -3.41
CA LYS A 262 5.48 13.13 -2.04
C LYS A 262 6.29 11.93 -1.57
N THR A 263 5.97 10.72 -2.06
CA THR A 263 6.56 9.47 -1.61
C THR A 263 7.08 8.63 -2.77
N HIS A 264 7.87 7.64 -2.47
CA HIS A 264 8.29 6.60 -3.41
C HIS A 264 7.41 5.33 -3.33
N LEU A 265 6.43 5.31 -2.41
CA LEU A 265 5.58 4.16 -2.14
C LEU A 265 4.52 3.99 -3.24
N PRO A 266 4.21 2.75 -3.64
CA PRO A 266 3.10 2.50 -4.56
C PRO A 266 1.76 2.81 -3.89
N VAL A 267 0.79 3.23 -4.72
CA VAL A 267 -0.57 3.53 -4.28
C VAL A 267 -1.59 2.81 -5.13
N ILE A 268 -2.48 2.07 -4.47
CA ILE A 268 -3.63 1.41 -5.09
C ILE A 268 -4.94 2.07 -4.65
N VAL A 269 -6.02 1.77 -5.35
CA VAL A 269 -7.35 2.36 -5.09
C VAL A 269 -8.38 1.28 -4.86
N ASP A 270 -9.22 1.47 -3.84
CA ASP A 270 -10.35 0.62 -3.49
C ASP A 270 -11.67 1.36 -3.74
N PRO A 271 -12.26 1.23 -4.91
CA PRO A 271 -13.51 1.87 -5.26
C PRO A 271 -14.72 1.23 -4.58
N SER A 272 -14.64 -0.03 -4.17
CA SER A 272 -15.73 -0.75 -3.52
C SER A 272 -16.07 -0.15 -2.16
N HIS A 273 -15.06 0.00 -1.28
CA HIS A 273 -15.27 0.61 0.03
C HIS A 273 -15.46 2.13 -0.03
N ALA A 274 -14.98 2.78 -1.10
CA ALA A 274 -15.22 4.20 -1.31
C ALA A 274 -16.70 4.46 -1.63
N THR A 275 -17.20 3.87 -2.70
CA THR A 275 -18.55 4.17 -3.20
C THR A 275 -19.65 3.48 -2.40
N GLY A 276 -19.41 2.24 -1.94
CA GLY A 276 -20.41 1.43 -1.25
C GLY A 276 -21.56 0.96 -2.15
N LYS A 277 -21.41 1.04 -3.47
CA LYS A 277 -22.44 0.73 -4.47
C LYS A 277 -21.82 0.05 -5.69
N ALA A 278 -22.25 -1.16 -6.01
CA ALA A 278 -21.71 -1.95 -7.11
C ALA A 278 -21.72 -1.24 -8.47
N ASN A 279 -22.79 -0.50 -8.78
CA ASN A 279 -22.91 0.25 -10.04
C ASN A 279 -21.92 1.41 -10.19
N LEU A 280 -21.26 1.83 -9.12
CA LEU A 280 -20.25 2.89 -9.13
C LEU A 280 -18.82 2.33 -9.12
N VAL A 281 -18.63 1.03 -8.87
CA VAL A 281 -17.29 0.43 -8.77
C VAL A 281 -16.59 0.46 -10.12
N GLU A 282 -17.22 0.00 -11.20
CA GLU A 282 -16.62 -0.01 -12.55
C GLU A 282 -16.14 1.38 -12.99
N PRO A 283 -16.96 2.45 -13.00
CA PRO A 283 -16.48 3.77 -13.41
C PRO A 283 -15.34 4.28 -12.53
N MET A 284 -15.32 3.95 -11.24
CA MET A 284 -14.24 4.38 -10.34
C MET A 284 -12.97 3.52 -10.50
N MET A 285 -13.06 2.24 -10.88
CA MET A 285 -11.90 1.44 -11.30
C MET A 285 -11.21 2.09 -12.50
N ILE A 286 -11.97 2.43 -13.53
CA ILE A 286 -11.49 3.09 -14.75
C ILE A 286 -10.82 4.42 -14.43
N ALA A 287 -11.46 5.25 -13.61
CA ALA A 287 -10.94 6.54 -13.20
C ALA A 287 -9.66 6.42 -12.35
N ALA A 288 -9.57 5.41 -11.49
CA ALA A 288 -8.37 5.14 -10.69
C ALA A 288 -7.17 4.75 -11.57
N VAL A 289 -7.39 3.90 -12.57
CA VAL A 289 -6.35 3.56 -13.57
C VAL A 289 -5.92 4.81 -14.32
N ALA A 290 -6.87 5.64 -14.79
CA ALA A 290 -6.57 6.89 -15.48
C ALA A 290 -5.81 7.90 -14.60
N ALA A 291 -6.04 7.91 -13.29
CA ALA A 291 -5.31 8.72 -12.33
C ALA A 291 -3.87 8.23 -12.06
N GLY A 292 -3.51 7.06 -12.59
CA GLY A 292 -2.15 6.48 -12.47
C GLY A 292 -1.95 5.56 -11.28
N ALA A 293 -3.01 4.98 -10.70
CA ALA A 293 -2.90 4.01 -9.61
C ALA A 293 -2.03 2.80 -10.00
N ASP A 294 -1.21 2.31 -9.06
CA ASP A 294 -0.36 1.13 -9.25
C ASP A 294 -1.13 -0.18 -9.11
N GLY A 295 -2.36 -0.11 -8.63
CA GLY A 295 -3.24 -1.26 -8.51
C GLY A 295 -4.66 -0.87 -8.11
N LEU A 296 -5.51 -1.89 -8.08
CA LEU A 296 -6.90 -1.80 -7.62
C LEU A 296 -7.17 -2.84 -6.55
N GLU A 297 -8.06 -2.52 -5.60
CA GLU A 297 -8.65 -3.50 -4.69
C GLU A 297 -10.17 -3.50 -4.91
N VAL A 298 -10.75 -4.66 -5.24
CA VAL A 298 -12.16 -4.77 -5.65
C VAL A 298 -12.87 -5.89 -4.90
N GLU A 299 -14.05 -5.61 -4.37
CA GLU A 299 -14.89 -6.63 -3.78
C GLU A 299 -15.74 -7.34 -4.83
N VAL A 300 -15.62 -8.67 -4.84
CA VAL A 300 -16.34 -9.55 -5.79
C VAL A 300 -16.99 -10.69 -5.01
N HIS A 301 -18.25 -10.98 -5.35
CA HIS A 301 -18.99 -12.09 -4.78
C HIS A 301 -19.85 -12.73 -5.87
N TYR A 302 -19.96 -14.07 -5.91
CA TYR A 302 -20.78 -14.75 -6.93
C TYR A 302 -22.27 -14.57 -6.72
N ASP A 303 -22.69 -14.31 -5.47
CA ASP A 303 -24.07 -13.98 -5.11
C ASP A 303 -24.11 -12.80 -4.10
N PRO A 304 -23.94 -11.54 -4.56
CA PRO A 304 -23.87 -10.38 -3.68
C PRO A 304 -25.09 -10.18 -2.77
N ARG A 305 -26.26 -10.70 -3.18
CA ARG A 305 -27.52 -10.55 -2.40
C ARG A 305 -27.50 -11.37 -1.11
N HIS A 306 -26.77 -12.48 -1.09
CA HIS A 306 -26.66 -13.36 0.05
C HIS A 306 -25.32 -13.29 0.76
N ALA A 307 -24.45 -12.33 0.36
CA ALA A 307 -23.17 -12.10 1.03
C ALA A 307 -23.38 -11.71 2.50
N TRP A 308 -22.59 -12.30 3.40
CA TRP A 308 -22.67 -12.04 4.85
C TRP A 308 -22.15 -10.65 5.22
N SER A 309 -21.42 -10.00 4.32
CA SER A 309 -20.97 -8.63 4.51
C SER A 309 -20.82 -7.88 3.18
N ASP A 310 -21.13 -6.58 3.22
CA ASP A 310 -20.88 -5.57 2.18
C ASP A 310 -21.34 -5.94 0.75
N GLY A 311 -22.35 -6.82 0.61
CA GLY A 311 -22.86 -7.29 -0.69
C GLY A 311 -23.31 -6.18 -1.64
N ALA A 312 -23.79 -5.05 -1.11
CA ALA A 312 -24.28 -3.92 -1.93
C ALA A 312 -23.18 -3.29 -2.82
N GLN A 313 -21.94 -3.45 -2.49
CA GLN A 313 -20.79 -2.91 -3.23
C GLN A 313 -20.02 -3.96 -4.03
N CYS A 314 -20.34 -5.26 -3.86
CA CYS A 314 -19.67 -6.33 -4.57
C CYS A 314 -20.08 -6.40 -6.03
N LEU A 315 -19.11 -6.55 -6.92
CA LEU A 315 -19.35 -6.95 -8.30
C LEU A 315 -19.60 -8.48 -8.35
N THR A 316 -20.31 -8.94 -9.38
CA THR A 316 -20.25 -10.35 -9.76
C THR A 316 -18.96 -10.66 -10.53
N PRO A 317 -18.49 -11.92 -10.61
CA PRO A 317 -17.31 -12.26 -11.41
C PRO A 317 -17.42 -11.80 -12.88
N ASP A 318 -18.59 -11.89 -13.50
CA ASP A 318 -18.81 -11.42 -14.86
C ASP A 318 -18.73 -9.91 -14.98
N ALA A 319 -19.33 -9.16 -14.05
CA ALA A 319 -19.24 -7.70 -14.02
C ALA A 319 -17.80 -7.25 -13.77
N PHE A 320 -17.05 -7.95 -12.91
CA PHE A 320 -15.63 -7.72 -12.68
C PHE A 320 -14.81 -7.92 -13.96
N ALA A 321 -15.03 -9.03 -14.67
CA ALA A 321 -14.30 -9.31 -15.94
C ALA A 321 -14.58 -8.22 -17.01
N GLN A 322 -15.84 -7.72 -17.10
CA GLN A 322 -16.19 -6.62 -17.99
C GLN A 322 -15.50 -5.30 -17.60
N ALA A 323 -15.46 -4.98 -16.30
CA ALA A 323 -14.75 -3.81 -15.79
C ALA A 323 -13.25 -3.89 -16.08
N MET A 324 -12.63 -5.06 -15.88
CA MET A 324 -11.23 -5.31 -16.18
C MET A 324 -10.90 -5.09 -17.65
N ALA A 325 -11.76 -5.51 -18.59
CA ALA A 325 -11.55 -5.27 -20.01
C ALA A 325 -11.46 -3.79 -20.35
N LYS A 326 -12.31 -2.95 -19.73
CA LYS A 326 -12.27 -1.49 -19.89
C LYS A 326 -11.05 -0.86 -19.23
N CYS A 327 -10.69 -1.33 -18.02
CA CYS A 327 -9.50 -0.86 -17.32
C CYS A 327 -8.23 -1.09 -18.14
N ARG A 328 -8.08 -2.26 -18.79
CA ARG A 328 -6.92 -2.55 -19.68
C ARG A 328 -6.83 -1.56 -20.85
N GLN A 329 -7.95 -1.15 -21.45
CA GLN A 329 -7.95 -0.15 -22.52
C GLN A 329 -7.43 1.21 -22.02
N VAL A 330 -7.84 1.61 -20.82
CA VAL A 330 -7.38 2.87 -20.22
C VAL A 330 -5.92 2.76 -19.78
N ALA A 331 -5.50 1.64 -19.19
CA ALA A 331 -4.11 1.39 -18.84
C ALA A 331 -3.20 1.54 -20.09
N TRP A 332 -3.58 0.91 -21.20
CA TRP A 332 -2.86 1.06 -22.46
C TRP A 332 -2.80 2.53 -22.93
N ALA A 333 -3.91 3.27 -22.84
CA ALA A 333 -4.00 4.67 -23.25
C ALA A 333 -3.07 5.60 -22.46
N ILE A 334 -2.77 5.27 -21.20
CA ILE A 334 -1.82 6.01 -20.33
C ILE A 334 -0.40 5.42 -20.36
N GLY A 335 -0.11 4.46 -21.25
CA GLY A 335 1.21 3.84 -21.38
C GLY A 335 1.57 2.83 -20.29
N ARG A 336 0.57 2.27 -19.58
CA ARG A 336 0.73 1.20 -18.57
C ARG A 336 0.16 -0.12 -19.09
N ASP A 337 0.61 -1.22 -18.49
CA ASP A 337 0.07 -2.57 -18.72
C ASP A 337 -0.69 -3.06 -17.46
N MET A 338 -1.58 -4.06 -17.64
CA MET A 338 -2.44 -4.55 -16.56
C MET A 338 -2.71 -6.06 -16.70
#